data_db1cbcc3fdde6f1c1f7703be1b8adcaa
#
_entry.id   db1cbcc3fdde6f1c1f7703be1b8adcaa
#
_cell.length_a   1.000
_cell.length_b   1.000
_cell.length_c   1.000
_cell.angle_alpha   90.00
_cell.angle_beta   90.00
_cell.angle_gamma   90.00
#
_symmetry.space_group_name_H-M   'P 1'
#
loop_
_entity.id
_entity.type
_entity.pdbx_description
1 polymer ?
#
loop_
_entity_poly.entity_id
_entity_poly.type
_entity_poly.pdbx_seq_one_letter_code
_entity_poly.pdbx_strand_id
1 'polypeptide(L)'
;MAFLLAEVGCFAQIYDRPALLPLACTGFAFARAMGGRKVVASPCAKDSGLAHIFAENSDKRAVSRMLVAEFVLFAVLLGLWIYRVPHALAAAKVLVIVLVAWYAVHEHISRRVFGGVTGDLAGFCISLSELITLAAAAIGGLIL
;
A
#
# COMPACT_ATOMS: atom_id res chain seq x y z
N MET A 1 -4.75 -12.57 -14.36
CA MET A 1 -3.57 -13.00 -15.14
C MET A 1 -2.61 -11.84 -15.41
N ALA A 2 -3.01 -10.78 -16.13
CA ALA A 2 -2.11 -9.66 -16.46
C ALA A 2 -1.45 -9.00 -15.24
N PHE A 3 -2.17 -8.87 -14.15
CA PHE A 3 -1.69 -8.31 -12.89
C PHE A 3 -0.51 -9.13 -12.31
N LEU A 4 -0.69 -10.43 -12.17
CA LEU A 4 0.36 -11.34 -11.68
C LEU A 4 1.59 -11.36 -12.59
N LEU A 5 1.41 -11.29 -13.91
CA LEU A 5 2.52 -11.21 -14.85
C LEU A 5 3.31 -9.90 -14.69
N ALA A 6 2.62 -8.80 -14.45
CA ALA A 6 3.26 -7.52 -14.16
C ALA A 6 4.07 -7.56 -12.84
N GLU A 7 3.51 -8.14 -11.78
CA GLU A 7 4.23 -8.33 -10.52
C GLU A 7 5.48 -9.20 -10.69
N VAL A 8 5.36 -10.34 -11.37
CA VAL A 8 6.49 -11.23 -11.64
C VAL A 8 7.56 -10.51 -12.45
N GLY A 9 7.17 -9.73 -13.47
CA GLY A 9 8.10 -8.92 -14.26
C GLY A 9 8.86 -7.89 -13.44
N CYS A 10 8.17 -7.19 -12.53
CA CYS A 10 8.80 -6.26 -11.60
C CYS A 10 9.74 -6.97 -10.61
N PHE A 11 9.33 -8.12 -10.08
CA PHE A 11 10.18 -8.93 -9.21
C PHE A 11 11.44 -9.43 -9.91
N ALA A 12 11.35 -9.87 -11.15
CA ALA A 12 12.53 -10.27 -11.93
C ALA A 12 13.55 -9.13 -12.04
N GLN A 13 13.09 -7.90 -12.23
CA GLN A 13 13.96 -6.71 -12.25
C GLN A 13 14.62 -6.41 -10.89
N ILE A 14 13.90 -6.65 -9.79
CA ILE A 14 14.39 -6.41 -8.43
C ILE A 14 15.33 -7.51 -7.98
N TYR A 15 15.17 -8.75 -8.49
CA TYR A 15 15.95 -9.91 -8.08
C TYR A 15 17.46 -9.70 -8.23
N ASP A 16 17.89 -9.09 -9.31
CA ASP A 16 19.30 -8.78 -9.57
C ASP A 16 19.83 -7.59 -8.72
N ARG A 17 18.97 -6.96 -7.94
CA ARG A 17 19.30 -5.76 -7.15
C ARG A 17 18.74 -5.86 -5.72
N PRO A 18 19.38 -6.66 -4.86
CA PRO A 18 18.85 -6.92 -3.50
C PRO A 18 18.74 -5.66 -2.64
N ALA A 19 19.45 -4.58 -2.98
CA ALA A 19 19.32 -3.29 -2.32
C ALA A 19 17.89 -2.69 -2.41
N LEU A 20 17.09 -3.10 -3.40
CA LEU A 20 15.70 -2.63 -3.59
C LEU A 20 14.65 -3.46 -2.83
N LEU A 21 15.02 -4.64 -2.32
CA LEU A 21 14.11 -5.49 -1.55
C LEU A 21 13.49 -4.79 -0.34
N PRO A 22 14.23 -4.00 0.47
CA PRO A 22 13.62 -3.29 1.59
C PRO A 22 12.52 -2.31 1.16
N LEU A 23 12.68 -1.66 -0.01
CA LEU A 23 11.66 -0.76 -0.55
C LEU A 23 10.39 -1.54 -0.93
N ALA A 24 10.53 -2.67 -1.60
CA ALA A 24 9.40 -3.53 -1.95
C ALA A 24 8.70 -4.06 -0.70
N CYS A 25 9.44 -4.59 0.28
CA CYS A 25 8.89 -5.13 1.52
C CYS A 25 8.14 -4.07 2.34
N THR A 26 8.71 -2.87 2.49
CA THR A 26 8.05 -1.76 3.20
C THR A 26 6.78 -1.32 2.47
N GLY A 27 6.80 -1.31 1.15
CA GLY A 27 5.63 -0.96 0.34
C GLY A 27 4.49 -1.98 0.45
N PHE A 28 4.78 -3.27 0.48
CA PHE A 28 3.77 -4.31 0.70
C PHE A 28 3.07 -4.16 2.05
N ALA A 29 3.84 -3.96 3.10
CA ALA A 29 3.29 -3.77 4.42
C ALA A 29 2.46 -2.48 4.51
N PHE A 30 2.93 -1.38 3.88
CA PHE A 30 2.17 -0.14 3.76
C PHE A 30 0.84 -0.34 3.00
N ALA A 31 0.85 -1.10 1.90
CA ALA A 31 -0.37 -1.44 1.15
C ALA A 31 -1.40 -2.18 2.02
N ARG A 32 -0.95 -3.11 2.86
CA ARG A 32 -1.81 -3.85 3.82
C ARG A 32 -2.38 -2.95 4.89
N ALA A 33 -1.56 -2.06 5.47
CA ALA A 33 -2.00 -1.08 6.46
C ALA A 33 -3.06 -0.13 5.86
N MET A 34 -2.85 0.35 4.63
CA MET A 34 -3.83 1.18 3.92
C MET A 34 -5.16 0.45 3.69
N GLY A 35 -5.13 -0.80 3.25
CA GLY A 35 -6.32 -1.63 3.06
C GLY A 35 -7.07 -1.88 4.37
N GLY A 36 -6.37 -2.25 5.43
CA GLY A 36 -6.94 -2.44 6.76
C GLY A 36 -7.59 -1.17 7.31
N ARG A 37 -6.92 -0.02 7.13
CA ARG A 37 -7.48 1.28 7.52
C ARG A 37 -8.79 1.58 6.78
N LYS A 38 -8.88 1.27 5.48
CA LYS A 38 -10.11 1.49 4.71
C LYS A 38 -11.28 0.69 5.26
N VAL A 39 -11.07 -0.58 5.59
CA VAL A 39 -12.12 -1.44 6.14
C VAL A 39 -12.64 -0.92 7.49
N VAL A 40 -11.74 -0.42 8.35
CA VAL A 40 -12.10 -0.02 9.72
C VAL A 40 -12.56 1.44 9.83
N ALA A 41 -11.98 2.34 9.03
CA ALA A 41 -12.18 3.79 9.15
C ALA A 41 -13.19 4.37 8.15
N SER A 42 -13.43 3.70 7.02
CA SER A 42 -14.37 4.19 6.01
C SER A 42 -15.77 3.55 6.21
N PRO A 43 -16.85 4.25 5.83
CA PRO A 43 -18.17 3.66 5.88
C PRO A 43 -18.25 2.45 4.96
N CYS A 44 -18.95 1.40 5.40
CA CYS A 44 -19.21 0.24 4.56
C CYS A 44 -20.27 0.58 3.50
N ALA A 45 -20.06 0.09 2.28
CA ALA A 45 -21.02 0.27 1.18
C ALA A 45 -22.26 -0.63 1.33
N LYS A 46 -22.20 -1.67 2.18
CA LYS A 46 -23.27 -2.63 2.42
C LYS A 46 -23.30 -2.98 3.90
N ASP A 47 -24.51 -3.19 4.43
CA ASP A 47 -24.74 -3.63 5.81
C ASP A 47 -24.59 -5.16 5.97
N SER A 48 -23.79 -5.79 5.09
CA SER A 48 -23.56 -7.23 5.09
C SER A 48 -22.20 -7.56 4.45
N GLY A 49 -21.68 -8.75 4.78
CA GLY A 49 -20.43 -9.25 4.25
C GLY A 49 -19.24 -9.06 5.19
N LEU A 50 -18.08 -9.64 4.82
CA LEU A 50 -16.89 -9.69 5.67
C LEU A 50 -16.40 -8.30 6.10
N ALA A 51 -16.40 -7.32 5.20
CA ALA A 51 -15.94 -5.96 5.52
C ALA A 51 -16.81 -5.32 6.61
N HIS A 52 -18.14 -5.49 6.55
CA HIS A 52 -19.08 -5.01 7.56
C HIS A 52 -18.84 -5.71 8.91
N ILE A 53 -18.74 -7.04 8.91
CA ILE A 53 -18.47 -7.84 10.12
C ILE A 53 -17.17 -7.39 10.79
N PHE A 54 -16.09 -7.20 10.02
CA PHE A 54 -14.82 -6.71 10.54
C PHE A 54 -14.91 -5.27 11.07
N ALA A 55 -15.61 -4.39 10.36
CA ALA A 55 -15.77 -3.00 10.78
C ALA A 55 -16.61 -2.86 12.06
N GLU A 56 -17.62 -3.71 12.22
CA GLU A 56 -18.52 -3.70 13.38
C GLU A 56 -17.87 -4.31 14.63
N ASN A 57 -17.17 -5.45 14.46
CA ASN A 57 -16.56 -6.19 15.58
C ASN A 57 -15.14 -5.70 15.92
N SER A 58 -14.58 -4.75 15.21
CA SER A 58 -13.24 -4.23 15.49
C SER A 58 -13.26 -3.11 16.54
N ASP A 59 -12.36 -3.16 17.50
CA ASP A 59 -12.03 -1.98 18.29
C ASP A 59 -11.30 -0.96 17.39
N LYS A 60 -12.09 -0.02 16.85
CA LYS A 60 -11.60 1.00 15.92
C LYS A 60 -10.44 1.83 16.49
N ARG A 61 -10.39 2.02 17.83
CA ARG A 61 -9.32 2.75 18.48
C ARG A 61 -8.03 1.93 18.56
N ALA A 62 -8.16 0.65 18.92
CA ALA A 62 -7.01 -0.25 18.97
C ALA A 62 -6.42 -0.46 17.59
N VAL A 63 -7.25 -0.78 16.59
CA VAL A 63 -6.81 -0.96 15.20
C VAL A 63 -6.18 0.32 14.65
N SER A 64 -6.79 1.49 14.87
CA SER A 64 -6.22 2.76 14.42
C SER A 64 -4.83 3.03 15.04
N ARG A 65 -4.64 2.73 16.32
CA ARG A 65 -3.32 2.87 16.98
C ARG A 65 -2.29 1.91 16.41
N MET A 66 -2.68 0.66 16.17
CA MET A 66 -1.79 -0.34 15.54
C MET A 66 -1.38 0.10 14.13
N LEU A 67 -2.32 0.57 13.33
CA LEU A 67 -2.03 1.06 11.98
C LEU A 67 -1.12 2.30 11.99
N VAL A 68 -1.32 3.23 12.92
CA VAL A 68 -0.43 4.38 13.09
C VAL A 68 0.98 3.92 13.49
N ALA A 69 1.09 2.97 14.42
CA ALA A 69 2.39 2.41 14.81
C ALA A 69 3.09 1.72 13.62
N GLU A 70 2.33 1.01 12.80
CA GLU A 70 2.83 0.38 11.57
C GLU A 70 3.32 1.43 10.56
N PHE A 71 2.56 2.50 10.32
CA PHE A 71 3.00 3.61 9.46
C PHE A 71 4.28 4.26 9.96
N VAL A 72 4.41 4.51 11.27
CA VAL A 72 5.62 5.06 11.88
C VAL A 72 6.80 4.11 11.69
N LEU A 73 6.59 2.82 11.94
CA LEU A 73 7.63 1.80 11.73
C LEU A 73 8.13 1.82 10.29
N PHE A 74 7.22 1.84 9.30
CA PHE A 74 7.60 1.89 7.89
C PHE A 74 8.30 3.18 7.50
N ALA A 75 7.86 4.32 8.02
CA ALA A 75 8.53 5.59 7.80
C ALA A 75 9.97 5.57 8.33
N VAL A 76 10.19 4.97 9.50
CA VAL A 76 11.52 4.79 10.09
C VAL A 76 12.37 3.83 9.24
N LEU A 77 11.83 2.67 8.86
CA LEU A 77 12.55 1.70 8.02
C LEU A 77 12.93 2.29 6.65
N LEU A 78 12.01 3.01 6.02
CA LEU A 78 12.25 3.71 4.76
C LEU A 78 13.32 4.81 4.95
N GLY A 79 13.27 5.56 6.03
CA GLY A 79 14.27 6.58 6.36
C GLY A 79 15.66 5.99 6.57
N LEU A 80 15.76 4.88 7.30
CA LEU A 80 17.01 4.15 7.49
C LEU A 80 17.56 3.58 6.17
N TRP A 81 16.70 3.07 5.32
CA TRP A 81 17.09 2.59 4.01
C TRP A 81 17.60 3.72 3.11
N ILE A 82 16.90 4.87 3.05
CA ILE A 82 17.34 6.06 2.31
C ILE A 82 18.69 6.56 2.83
N TYR A 83 18.93 6.51 4.14
CA TYR A 83 20.21 6.88 4.72
C TYR A 83 21.36 5.99 4.21
N ARG A 84 21.09 4.70 3.99
CA ARG A 84 22.08 3.74 3.44
C ARG A 84 22.22 3.84 1.92
N VAL A 85 21.18 4.29 1.22
CA VAL A 85 21.12 4.40 -0.25
C VAL A 85 20.61 5.80 -0.64
N PRO A 86 21.44 6.85 -0.50
CA PRO A 86 20.99 8.24 -0.71
C PRO A 86 20.44 8.52 -2.12
N HIS A 87 20.94 7.80 -3.13
CA HIS A 87 20.46 7.93 -4.52
C HIS A 87 18.99 7.51 -4.69
N ALA A 88 18.48 6.67 -3.80
CA ALA A 88 17.10 6.20 -3.82
C ALA A 88 16.08 7.22 -3.28
N LEU A 89 16.52 8.36 -2.76
CA LEU A 89 15.64 9.38 -2.19
C LEU A 89 14.59 9.87 -3.19
N ALA A 90 14.99 10.06 -4.45
CA ALA A 90 14.08 10.51 -5.50
C ALA A 90 12.99 9.44 -5.78
N ALA A 91 13.40 8.18 -5.93
CA ALA A 91 12.48 7.06 -6.14
C ALA A 91 11.52 6.88 -4.96
N ALA A 92 12.02 6.98 -3.72
CA ALA A 92 11.20 6.90 -2.52
C ALA A 92 10.16 8.04 -2.44
N LYS A 93 10.55 9.27 -2.76
CA LYS A 93 9.62 10.42 -2.82
C LYS A 93 8.52 10.19 -3.86
N VAL A 94 8.90 9.76 -5.07
CA VAL A 94 7.93 9.48 -6.14
C VAL A 94 6.97 8.38 -5.69
N LEU A 95 7.46 7.28 -5.11
CA LEU A 95 6.63 6.20 -4.59
C LEU A 95 5.62 6.71 -3.57
N VAL A 96 6.05 7.49 -2.57
CA VAL A 96 5.15 8.02 -1.54
C VAL A 96 4.08 8.91 -2.17
N ILE A 97 4.44 9.81 -3.08
CA ILE A 97 3.49 10.70 -3.77
C ILE A 97 2.46 9.88 -4.55
N VAL A 98 2.90 8.88 -5.32
CA VAL A 98 2.01 8.05 -6.12
C VAL A 98 1.07 7.23 -5.23
N LEU A 99 1.57 6.65 -4.14
CA LEU A 99 0.74 5.88 -3.20
C LEU A 99 -0.30 6.77 -2.49
N VAL A 100 0.08 7.97 -2.07
CA VAL A 100 -0.85 8.92 -1.44
C VAL A 100 -1.91 9.38 -2.44
N ALA A 101 -1.52 9.71 -3.67
CA ALA A 101 -2.44 10.08 -4.73
C ALA A 101 -3.41 8.91 -5.06
N TRP A 102 -2.87 7.71 -5.20
CA TRP A 102 -3.68 6.51 -5.42
C TRP A 102 -4.68 6.29 -4.29
N TYR A 103 -4.24 6.39 -3.02
CA TYR A 103 -5.13 6.25 -1.88
C TYR A 103 -6.27 7.26 -1.89
N ALA A 104 -5.97 8.54 -2.20
CA ALA A 104 -6.98 9.60 -2.28
C ALA A 104 -7.98 9.35 -3.41
N VAL A 105 -7.50 8.96 -4.60
CA VAL A 105 -8.35 8.61 -5.74
C VAL A 105 -9.26 7.43 -5.41
N HIS A 106 -8.69 6.36 -4.85
CA HIS A 106 -9.47 5.19 -4.47
C HIS A 106 -10.52 5.51 -3.39
N GLU A 107 -10.18 6.35 -2.40
CA GLU A 107 -11.12 6.79 -1.38
C GLU A 107 -12.26 7.60 -2.00
N HIS A 108 -11.94 8.51 -2.91
CA HIS A 108 -12.95 9.29 -3.63
C HIS A 108 -13.91 8.41 -4.43
N ILE A 109 -13.37 7.46 -5.21
CA ILE A 109 -14.16 6.51 -6.00
C ILE A 109 -15.04 5.63 -5.08
N SER A 110 -14.46 5.07 -4.02
CA SER A 110 -15.19 4.21 -3.07
C SER A 110 -16.41 4.93 -2.49
N ARG A 111 -16.24 6.18 -2.07
CA ARG A 111 -17.33 6.98 -1.48
C ARG A 111 -18.35 7.46 -2.51
N ARG A 112 -17.89 7.95 -3.66
CA ARG A 112 -18.77 8.58 -4.67
C ARG A 112 -19.53 7.58 -5.53
N VAL A 113 -18.86 6.50 -5.92
CA VAL A 113 -19.41 5.53 -6.87
C VAL A 113 -20.10 4.37 -6.14
N PHE A 114 -19.49 3.89 -5.06
CA PHE A 114 -19.95 2.69 -4.36
C PHE A 114 -20.66 2.98 -3.02
N GLY A 115 -20.69 4.24 -2.59
CA GLY A 115 -21.29 4.64 -1.32
C GLY A 115 -20.48 4.26 -0.09
N GLY A 116 -19.31 3.63 -0.26
CA GLY A 116 -18.46 3.17 0.82
C GLY A 116 -17.48 2.10 0.39
N VAL A 117 -16.86 1.42 1.35
CA VAL A 117 -15.88 0.37 1.12
C VAL A 117 -16.52 -1.01 1.18
N THR A 118 -16.18 -1.87 0.22
CA THR A 118 -16.44 -3.32 0.24
C THR A 118 -15.12 -4.07 0.41
N GLY A 119 -15.19 -5.36 0.76
CA GLY A 119 -14.00 -6.23 0.84
C GLY A 119 -13.22 -6.26 -0.47
N ASP A 120 -13.92 -6.33 -1.61
CA ASP A 120 -13.31 -6.37 -2.94
C ASP A 120 -12.60 -5.05 -3.28
N LEU A 121 -13.20 -3.90 -2.93
CA LEU A 121 -12.58 -2.60 -3.11
C LEU A 121 -11.32 -2.44 -2.24
N ALA A 122 -11.37 -2.93 -0.99
CA ALA A 122 -10.20 -2.93 -0.12
C ALA A 122 -9.10 -3.84 -0.69
N GLY A 123 -9.45 -5.05 -1.15
CA GLY A 123 -8.54 -5.97 -1.81
C GLY A 123 -7.91 -5.36 -3.07
N PHE A 124 -8.71 -4.73 -3.93
CA PHE A 124 -8.22 -4.04 -5.12
C PHE A 124 -7.25 -2.90 -4.76
N CYS A 125 -7.56 -2.13 -3.71
CA CYS A 125 -6.67 -1.07 -3.21
C CYS A 125 -5.31 -1.65 -2.80
N ILE A 126 -5.29 -2.75 -2.06
CA ILE A 126 -4.08 -3.43 -1.62
C ILE A 126 -3.27 -3.89 -2.83
N SER A 127 -3.88 -4.69 -3.70
CA SER A 127 -3.20 -5.28 -4.85
C SER A 127 -2.59 -4.23 -5.78
N LEU A 128 -3.32 -3.15 -6.08
CA LEU A 128 -2.77 -2.10 -6.94
C LEU A 128 -1.68 -1.30 -6.23
N SER A 129 -1.76 -1.11 -4.91
CA SER A 129 -0.69 -0.48 -4.13
C SER A 129 0.59 -1.33 -4.12
N GLU A 130 0.46 -2.66 -4.06
CA GLU A 130 1.57 -3.61 -4.16
C GLU A 130 2.25 -3.50 -5.54
N LEU A 131 1.47 -3.52 -6.62
CA LEU A 131 1.98 -3.36 -7.98
C LEU A 131 2.68 -2.01 -8.19
N ILE A 132 2.08 -0.90 -7.70
CA ILE A 132 2.70 0.44 -7.76
C ILE A 132 4.06 0.42 -7.04
N THR A 133 4.15 -0.22 -5.89
CA THR A 133 5.39 -0.32 -5.12
C THR A 133 6.46 -1.10 -5.87
N LEU A 134 6.09 -2.26 -6.42
CA LEU A 134 7.00 -3.09 -7.22
C LEU A 134 7.48 -2.36 -8.47
N ALA A 135 6.56 -1.71 -9.18
CA ALA A 135 6.89 -0.95 -10.39
C ALA A 135 7.83 0.23 -10.06
N ALA A 136 7.57 0.94 -8.96
CA ALA A 136 8.44 2.04 -8.52
C ALA A 136 9.84 1.53 -8.10
N ALA A 137 9.92 0.37 -7.43
CA ALA A 137 11.19 -0.25 -7.08
C ALA A 137 11.95 -0.70 -8.34
N ALA A 138 11.27 -1.34 -9.28
CA ALA A 138 11.87 -1.80 -10.55
C ALA A 138 12.39 -0.62 -11.39
N ILE A 139 11.59 0.45 -11.55
CA ILE A 139 11.98 1.67 -12.27
C ILE A 139 13.12 2.39 -11.53
N GLY A 140 13.03 2.51 -10.20
CA GLY A 140 14.09 3.07 -9.38
C GLY A 140 15.41 2.33 -9.56
N GLY A 141 15.35 1.01 -9.71
CA GLY A 141 16.51 0.18 -10.02
C GLY A 141 17.14 0.45 -11.40
N LEU A 142 16.41 0.95 -12.36
CA LEU A 142 16.95 1.32 -13.68
C LEU A 142 17.70 2.66 -13.65
N ILE A 143 17.43 3.48 -12.63
CA ILE A 143 18.02 4.82 -12.48
C ILE A 143 19.24 4.78 -11.52
N LEU A 144 19.29 3.78 -10.65
CA LEU A 144 20.37 3.54 -9.68
C LEU A 144 21.47 2.64 -10.28
#